data_cb22a8a0ad5632deaf96a7d6e64b885d
#
_entry.id   cb22a8a0ad5632deaf96a7d6e64b885d
#
_cell.length_a   1.000
_cell.length_b   1.000
_cell.length_c   1.000
_cell.angle_alpha   90.00
_cell.angle_beta   90.00
_cell.angle_gamma   90.00
#
_symmetry.space_group_name_H-M   'P 1'
#
loop_
_entity.id
_entity.type
_entity.pdbx_description
1 polymer ?
#
loop_
_entity_poly.entity_id
_entity_poly.type
_entity_poly.pdbx_seq_one_letter_code
_entity_poly.pdbx_strand_id
1 'polypeptide(L)'
;MFKTASGEEIFIIDGHVHNWNATKANQKNMHGEQFINCFYAYHSFLSPKDQLWTREKFDQYGGDQLYQDLFVDGPDDMAIFQPTYLKDFYVDGFNTTEQNAVLKAKHPNRFILNGAFDPRDGEAGLDALDELAATHKLKGVKLYTAEWKGDSRGYKLSDPWAERYLERAEKLGIKNIHVHKGPTILPLDRDAFDVADIDVAATNFQGLNFIVEHCGLPRLDDFCWIATQETNVYGGLAVALPFIQKQPKYFAHVISQLLMWLGPDKLLYGSDYGIWTPDWLVKAFMAFELPEDIAKETGAVLDLEAKKKILGLNAAKLYGIDIEAQKRLLAPEQAVPREPSSNVTLQQVAEAS
;
A
#
# COMPACT_ATOMS: atom_id res chain seq x y z
N MET A 1 -16.04 -9.07 4.44
CA MET A 1 -16.05 -9.59 3.03
C MET A 1 -16.95 -8.74 2.17
N PHE A 2 -16.47 -8.36 1.01
CA PHE A 2 -17.27 -7.66 0.00
C PHE A 2 -18.25 -8.63 -0.68
N LYS A 3 -19.51 -8.22 -0.86
CA LYS A 3 -20.52 -9.02 -1.57
C LYS A 3 -20.83 -8.39 -2.91
N THR A 4 -20.69 -9.17 -3.98
CA THR A 4 -21.10 -8.76 -5.33
C THR A 4 -22.63 -8.69 -5.44
N ALA A 5 -23.15 -8.08 -6.52
CA ALA A 5 -24.58 -8.06 -6.79
C ALA A 5 -25.18 -9.49 -6.98
N SER A 6 -24.37 -10.45 -7.41
CA SER A 6 -24.77 -11.88 -7.51
C SER A 6 -24.72 -12.63 -6.19
N GLY A 7 -24.28 -11.98 -5.08
CA GLY A 7 -24.16 -12.58 -3.77
C GLY A 7 -22.84 -13.32 -3.52
N GLU A 8 -21.90 -13.28 -4.45
CA GLU A 8 -20.59 -13.87 -4.28
C GLU A 8 -19.73 -13.07 -3.31
N GLU A 9 -19.03 -13.76 -2.40
CA GLU A 9 -18.17 -13.14 -1.40
C GLU A 9 -16.72 -13.07 -1.89
N ILE A 10 -16.12 -11.87 -1.82
CA ILE A 10 -14.72 -11.62 -2.14
C ILE A 10 -13.96 -11.33 -0.84
N PHE A 11 -12.90 -12.11 -0.59
CA PHE A 11 -11.98 -11.85 0.52
C PHE A 11 -10.96 -10.80 0.08
N ILE A 12 -10.91 -9.67 0.81
CA ILE A 12 -10.08 -8.53 0.46
C ILE A 12 -8.91 -8.39 1.42
N ILE A 13 -7.71 -8.29 0.86
CA ILE A 13 -6.48 -7.97 1.60
C ILE A 13 -5.94 -6.67 1.04
N ASP A 14 -6.04 -5.61 1.84
CA ASP A 14 -5.42 -4.33 1.48
C ASP A 14 -3.91 -4.43 1.64
N GLY A 15 -3.20 -4.42 0.53
CA GLY A 15 -1.74 -4.57 0.49
C GLY A 15 -0.96 -3.34 0.94
N HIS A 16 -1.63 -2.20 1.18
CA HIS A 16 -0.92 -0.94 1.42
C HIS A 16 -1.69 0.01 2.34
N VAL A 17 -1.39 -0.09 3.64
CA VAL A 17 -1.98 0.80 4.64
C VAL A 17 -0.92 1.44 5.53
N HIS A 18 -1.21 2.64 5.98
CA HIS A 18 -0.37 3.42 6.88
C HIS A 18 -1.11 3.77 8.18
N ASN A 19 -0.35 4.09 9.22
CA ASN A 19 -0.83 4.63 10.48
C ASN A 19 0.15 5.71 10.94
N TRP A 20 0.02 6.91 10.37
CA TRP A 20 1.01 7.96 10.57
C TRP A 20 0.65 8.98 11.65
N ASN A 21 1.69 9.67 12.12
CA ASN A 21 1.60 10.89 12.89
C ASN A 21 2.41 12.00 12.19
N ALA A 22 1.71 12.88 11.47
CA ALA A 22 2.30 14.03 10.79
C ALA A 22 2.02 15.36 11.48
N THR A 23 1.55 15.32 12.74
CA THR A 23 1.25 16.55 13.50
C THR A 23 2.46 17.47 13.62
N LYS A 24 2.20 18.75 13.77
CA LYS A 24 3.25 19.77 13.92
C LYS A 24 4.22 19.46 15.05
N ALA A 25 3.74 18.83 16.14
CA ALA A 25 4.57 18.41 17.26
C ALA A 25 5.57 17.31 16.91
N ASN A 26 5.24 16.45 15.95
CA ASN A 26 6.14 15.38 15.48
C ASN A 26 7.07 15.83 14.33
N GLN A 27 6.84 16.98 13.70
CA GLN A 27 7.69 17.48 12.63
C GLN A 27 9.02 18.02 13.20
N LYS A 28 10.16 17.51 12.71
CA LYS A 28 11.49 18.00 13.05
C LYS A 28 11.83 19.32 12.39
N ASN A 29 11.35 19.53 11.16
CA ASN A 29 11.72 20.62 10.30
C ASN A 29 10.65 20.85 9.21
N MET A 30 10.87 21.81 8.33
CA MET A 30 9.96 22.16 7.24
C MET A 30 9.71 21.00 6.25
N HIS A 31 10.62 20.05 6.14
CA HIS A 31 10.48 18.94 5.21
C HIS A 31 9.38 17.96 5.62
N GLY A 32 9.14 17.79 6.93
CA GLY A 32 7.99 17.04 7.42
C GLY A 32 6.67 17.69 7.01
N GLU A 33 6.58 19.01 7.07
CA GLU A 33 5.40 19.75 6.60
C GLU A 33 5.23 19.66 5.08
N GLN A 34 6.31 19.80 4.31
CA GLN A 34 6.28 19.65 2.86
C GLN A 34 5.78 18.27 2.44
N PHE A 35 6.26 17.22 3.10
CA PHE A 35 5.88 15.83 2.82
C PHE A 35 4.38 15.59 3.02
N ILE A 36 3.85 15.93 4.18
CA ILE A 36 2.40 15.72 4.45
C ILE A 36 1.51 16.64 3.63
N ASN A 37 1.98 17.84 3.27
CA ASN A 37 1.25 18.73 2.36
C ASN A 37 1.11 18.10 0.96
N CYS A 38 2.14 17.40 0.48
CA CYS A 38 2.08 16.69 -0.79
C CYS A 38 1.03 15.56 -0.75
N PHE A 39 1.01 14.77 0.32
CA PHE A 39 -0.01 13.71 0.52
C PHE A 39 -1.43 14.30 0.60
N TYR A 40 -1.60 15.40 1.35
CA TYR A 40 -2.89 16.06 1.44
C TYR A 40 -3.37 16.65 0.09
N ALA A 41 -2.43 17.11 -0.74
CA ALA A 41 -2.76 17.56 -2.10
C ALA A 41 -3.26 16.38 -2.96
N TYR A 42 -2.64 15.20 -2.89
CA TYR A 42 -3.13 13.99 -3.57
C TYR A 42 -4.51 13.57 -3.05
N HIS A 43 -4.69 13.54 -1.73
CA HIS A 43 -5.99 13.27 -1.12
C HIS A 43 -7.06 14.22 -1.67
N SER A 44 -6.81 15.53 -1.61
CA SER A 44 -7.76 16.56 -2.04
C SER A 44 -8.05 16.51 -3.54
N PHE A 45 -7.07 16.15 -4.36
CA PHE A 45 -7.23 16.11 -5.81
C PHE A 45 -7.96 14.86 -6.30
N LEU A 46 -7.67 13.68 -5.74
CA LEU A 46 -8.14 12.40 -6.26
C LEU A 46 -9.37 11.84 -5.54
N SER A 47 -9.64 12.28 -4.30
CA SER A 47 -10.81 11.80 -3.56
C SER A 47 -12.13 12.35 -4.11
N PRO A 48 -13.25 11.60 -4.00
CA PRO A 48 -14.59 12.16 -4.09
C PRO A 48 -14.79 13.27 -3.06
N LYS A 49 -15.64 14.25 -3.37
CA LYS A 49 -15.84 15.43 -2.49
C LYS A 49 -16.37 15.09 -1.11
N ASP A 50 -17.23 14.10 -1.02
CA ASP A 50 -17.84 13.57 0.20
C ASP A 50 -16.91 12.69 1.01
N GLN A 51 -15.73 12.34 0.47
CA GLN A 51 -14.69 11.54 1.12
C GLN A 51 -13.49 12.38 1.60
N LEU A 52 -13.57 13.69 1.46
CA LEU A 52 -12.49 14.58 1.86
C LEU A 52 -12.38 14.70 3.39
N TRP A 53 -11.21 14.43 3.90
CA TRP A 53 -10.87 14.66 5.30
C TRP A 53 -10.46 16.11 5.54
N THR A 54 -10.75 16.60 6.75
CA THR A 54 -10.12 17.85 7.21
C THR A 54 -8.62 17.66 7.34
N ARG A 55 -7.88 18.74 7.27
CA ARG A 55 -6.43 18.70 7.43
C ARG A 55 -6.02 18.13 8.79
N GLU A 56 -6.72 18.48 9.84
CA GLU A 56 -6.47 17.99 11.19
C GLU A 56 -6.60 16.46 11.28
N LYS A 57 -7.70 15.89 10.76
CA LYS A 57 -7.88 14.44 10.68
C LYS A 57 -6.81 13.79 9.83
N PHE A 58 -6.40 14.42 8.72
CA PHE A 58 -5.40 13.88 7.81
C PHE A 58 -4.01 13.84 8.45
N ASP A 59 -3.63 14.84 9.24
CA ASP A 59 -2.34 14.87 9.91
C ASP A 59 -2.21 13.75 10.96
N GLN A 60 -3.30 13.33 11.59
CA GLN A 60 -3.34 12.21 12.53
C GLN A 60 -4.76 11.69 12.73
N TYR A 61 -5.00 10.41 12.47
CA TYR A 61 -6.33 9.79 12.58
C TYR A 61 -6.44 8.69 13.64
N GLY A 62 -5.36 8.16 14.15
CA GLY A 62 -5.37 7.14 15.20
C GLY A 62 -5.85 5.74 14.77
N GLY A 63 -5.50 4.74 15.58
CA GLY A 63 -5.74 3.33 15.24
C GLY A 63 -7.19 2.90 15.25
N ASP A 64 -8.03 3.49 16.09
CA ASP A 64 -9.46 3.15 16.14
C ASP A 64 -10.19 3.65 14.89
N GLN A 65 -9.84 4.84 14.38
CA GLN A 65 -10.36 5.35 13.11
C GLN A 65 -9.90 4.47 11.94
N LEU A 66 -8.63 4.07 11.93
CA LEU A 66 -8.09 3.18 10.91
C LEU A 66 -8.86 1.84 10.91
N TYR A 67 -9.08 1.24 12.07
CA TYR A 67 -9.86 0.00 12.19
C TYR A 67 -11.29 0.18 11.67
N GLN A 68 -11.94 1.28 12.05
CA GLN A 68 -13.29 1.61 11.60
C GLN A 68 -13.35 1.72 10.07
N ASP A 69 -12.48 2.53 9.48
CA ASP A 69 -12.50 2.81 8.04
C ASP A 69 -12.15 1.59 7.17
N LEU A 70 -11.26 0.69 7.65
CA LEU A 70 -10.88 -0.51 6.90
C LEU A 70 -11.90 -1.65 7.03
N PHE A 71 -12.32 -1.97 8.25
CA PHE A 71 -12.98 -3.24 8.56
C PHE A 71 -14.43 -3.14 8.96
N VAL A 72 -14.91 -1.95 9.35
CA VAL A 72 -16.30 -1.72 9.74
C VAL A 72 -17.07 -1.01 8.64
N ASP A 73 -16.58 0.14 8.22
CA ASP A 73 -17.20 0.92 7.13
C ASP A 73 -16.67 0.46 5.76
N GLY A 74 -15.39 0.06 5.70
CA GLY A 74 -14.75 -0.48 4.52
C GLY A 74 -14.94 -1.98 4.35
N PRO A 75 -14.62 -2.50 3.17
CA PRO A 75 -14.83 -3.89 2.80
C PRO A 75 -13.67 -4.82 3.12
N ASP A 76 -12.55 -4.32 3.64
CA ASP A 76 -11.34 -5.09 3.84
C ASP A 76 -11.53 -6.19 4.88
N ASP A 77 -10.91 -7.33 4.66
CA ASP A 77 -10.87 -8.43 5.63
C ASP A 77 -9.55 -8.43 6.39
N MET A 78 -8.47 -8.09 5.70
CA MET A 78 -7.13 -7.93 6.26
C MET A 78 -6.41 -6.74 5.63
N ALA A 79 -5.38 -6.23 6.32
CA ALA A 79 -4.54 -5.16 5.80
C ALA A 79 -3.06 -5.39 6.13
N ILE A 80 -2.17 -4.92 5.24
CA ILE A 80 -0.72 -5.04 5.36
C ILE A 80 -0.15 -3.64 5.62
N PHE A 81 0.46 -3.46 6.79
CA PHE A 81 1.14 -2.22 7.11
C PHE A 81 2.41 -2.02 6.31
N GLN A 82 2.55 -0.81 5.74
CA GLN A 82 3.70 -0.39 4.95
C GLN A 82 4.45 0.74 5.69
N PRO A 83 5.39 0.43 6.58
CA PRO A 83 6.09 1.44 7.36
C PRO A 83 6.91 2.39 6.45
N THR A 84 6.95 3.65 6.85
CA THR A 84 7.73 4.73 6.22
C THR A 84 8.25 5.63 7.32
N TYR A 85 9.53 5.52 7.65
CA TYR A 85 10.08 6.11 8.88
C TYR A 85 10.29 7.61 8.78
N LEU A 86 10.96 8.10 7.75
CA LEU A 86 11.29 9.51 7.54
C LEU A 86 11.91 10.16 8.79
N LYS A 87 12.90 9.49 9.37
CA LYS A 87 13.53 9.90 10.63
C LYS A 87 14.19 11.27 10.60
N ASP A 88 14.57 11.76 9.41
CA ASP A 88 15.11 13.11 9.25
C ASP A 88 14.03 14.18 9.23
N PHE A 89 12.77 13.82 9.02
CA PHE A 89 11.63 14.74 8.93
C PHE A 89 10.74 14.75 10.18
N TYR A 90 10.67 13.61 10.90
CA TYR A 90 9.78 13.40 12.04
C TYR A 90 10.56 12.91 13.28
N VAL A 91 10.12 13.37 14.44
CA VAL A 91 10.80 13.09 15.75
C VAL A 91 10.68 11.61 16.11
N ASP A 92 9.44 11.09 16.09
CA ASP A 92 9.12 9.71 16.45
C ASP A 92 8.96 8.82 15.21
N GLY A 93 9.36 9.33 14.03
CA GLY A 93 9.05 8.74 12.73
C GLY A 93 7.65 9.07 12.24
N PHE A 94 7.42 8.91 10.94
CA PHE A 94 6.13 9.18 10.30
C PHE A 94 5.13 8.04 10.51
N ASN A 95 5.49 6.84 10.11
CA ASN A 95 4.74 5.59 10.24
C ASN A 95 5.75 4.46 10.47
N THR A 96 5.90 4.00 11.69
CA THR A 96 6.93 3.03 12.06
C THR A 96 6.36 1.62 12.28
N THR A 97 7.21 0.62 12.21
CA THR A 97 6.83 -0.77 12.52
C THR A 97 6.32 -0.89 13.95
N GLU A 98 6.93 -0.18 14.89
CA GLU A 98 6.57 -0.20 16.30
C GLU A 98 5.17 0.39 16.55
N GLN A 99 4.83 1.51 15.90
CA GLN A 99 3.48 2.09 15.94
C GLN A 99 2.44 1.10 15.39
N ASN A 100 2.74 0.44 14.28
CA ASN A 100 1.88 -0.55 13.64
C ASN A 100 1.74 -1.83 14.48
N ALA A 101 2.79 -2.24 15.20
CA ALA A 101 2.78 -3.42 16.07
C ALA A 101 1.76 -3.31 17.20
N VAL A 102 1.50 -2.10 17.70
CA VAL A 102 0.46 -1.85 18.72
C VAL A 102 -0.92 -2.26 18.20
N LEU A 103 -1.24 -1.84 16.97
CA LEU A 103 -2.53 -2.19 16.33
C LEU A 103 -2.59 -3.67 15.94
N LYS A 104 -1.49 -4.24 15.47
CA LYS A 104 -1.40 -5.69 15.21
C LYS A 104 -1.64 -6.49 16.50
N ALA A 105 -1.10 -6.07 17.63
CA ALA A 105 -1.34 -6.75 18.90
C ALA A 105 -2.80 -6.65 19.36
N LYS A 106 -3.46 -5.51 19.13
CA LYS A 106 -4.88 -5.29 19.43
C LYS A 106 -5.80 -6.11 18.52
N HIS A 107 -5.45 -6.26 17.25
CA HIS A 107 -6.26 -6.93 16.22
C HIS A 107 -5.43 -7.95 15.44
N PRO A 108 -5.01 -9.07 16.08
CA PRO A 108 -4.00 -9.98 15.52
C PRO A 108 -4.43 -10.70 14.24
N ASN A 109 -5.74 -10.83 14.00
CA ASN A 109 -6.30 -11.51 12.84
C ASN A 109 -6.55 -10.56 11.64
N ARG A 110 -6.44 -9.24 11.84
CA ARG A 110 -6.75 -8.23 10.82
C ARG A 110 -5.51 -7.72 10.11
N PHE A 111 -4.39 -7.57 10.84
CA PHE A 111 -3.21 -6.92 10.31
C PHE A 111 -2.05 -7.87 10.07
N ILE A 112 -1.33 -7.62 8.99
CA ILE A 112 -0.02 -8.16 8.70
C ILE A 112 0.99 -7.04 8.91
N LEU A 113 2.07 -7.31 9.62
CA LEU A 113 3.11 -6.35 9.90
C LEU A 113 4.29 -6.57 8.95
N ASN A 114 4.62 -5.57 8.16
CA ASN A 114 5.90 -5.48 7.50
C ASN A 114 6.87 -4.68 8.36
N GLY A 115 8.15 -5.06 8.28
CA GLY A 115 9.24 -4.29 8.83
C GLY A 115 9.78 -3.27 7.83
N ALA A 116 10.88 -2.62 8.20
CA ALA A 116 11.67 -1.80 7.31
C ALA A 116 13.15 -1.92 7.66
N PHE A 117 14.01 -1.62 6.72
CA PHE A 117 15.43 -1.43 6.93
C PHE A 117 15.98 -0.30 6.06
N ASP A 118 17.09 0.27 6.48
CA ASP A 118 17.86 1.23 5.69
C ASP A 118 19.28 0.68 5.50
N PRO A 119 19.70 0.34 4.27
CA PRO A 119 21.02 -0.26 4.03
C PRO A 119 22.19 0.63 4.51
N ARG A 120 21.94 1.93 4.64
CA ARG A 120 22.94 2.91 5.10
C ARG A 120 23.24 2.80 6.60
N ASP A 121 22.49 1.97 7.35
CA ASP A 121 22.78 1.63 8.75
C ASP A 121 23.92 0.60 8.89
N GLY A 122 24.39 0.00 7.80
CA GLY A 122 25.51 -0.93 7.79
C GLY A 122 25.26 -2.16 8.67
N GLU A 123 26.28 -2.65 9.38
CA GLU A 123 26.18 -3.86 10.23
C GLU A 123 25.16 -3.69 11.37
N ALA A 124 25.12 -2.54 12.02
CA ALA A 124 24.18 -2.28 13.12
C ALA A 124 22.72 -2.41 12.69
N GLY A 125 22.41 -2.01 11.45
CA GLY A 125 21.06 -2.17 10.91
C GLY A 125 20.73 -3.61 10.53
N LEU A 126 21.72 -4.45 10.19
CA LEU A 126 21.51 -5.90 9.99
C LEU A 126 21.11 -6.58 11.31
N ASP A 127 21.79 -6.23 12.42
CA ASP A 127 21.43 -6.75 13.74
C ASP A 127 20.02 -6.28 14.16
N ALA A 128 19.67 -5.03 13.88
CA ALA A 128 18.33 -4.51 14.12
C ALA A 128 17.26 -5.23 13.28
N LEU A 129 17.56 -5.58 12.03
CA LEU A 129 16.66 -6.38 11.18
C LEU A 129 16.44 -7.78 11.76
N ASP A 130 17.48 -8.43 12.28
CA ASP A 130 17.39 -9.74 12.92
C ASP A 130 16.46 -9.69 14.15
N GLU A 131 16.64 -8.68 15.00
CA GLU A 131 15.82 -8.47 16.19
C GLU A 131 14.35 -8.18 15.81
N LEU A 132 14.12 -7.30 14.83
CA LEU A 132 12.79 -6.95 14.34
C LEU A 132 12.07 -8.18 13.76
N ALA A 133 12.79 -8.98 12.97
CA ALA A 133 12.26 -10.20 12.36
C ALA A 133 11.89 -11.25 13.41
N ALA A 134 12.75 -11.45 14.42
CA ALA A 134 12.50 -12.39 15.51
C ALA A 134 11.30 -11.96 16.37
N THR A 135 11.21 -10.65 16.71
CA THR A 135 10.15 -10.09 17.54
C THR A 135 8.78 -10.18 16.87
N HIS A 136 8.69 -9.84 15.60
CA HIS A 136 7.42 -9.68 14.89
C HIS A 136 7.10 -10.79 13.90
N LYS A 137 7.99 -11.76 13.71
CA LYS A 137 7.84 -12.87 12.74
C LYS A 137 7.52 -12.35 11.34
N LEU A 138 8.29 -11.39 10.88
CA LEU A 138 8.05 -10.67 9.64
C LEU A 138 7.97 -11.63 8.44
N LYS A 139 7.05 -11.33 7.52
CA LYS A 139 6.90 -11.97 6.21
C LYS A 139 7.29 -11.05 5.06
N GLY A 140 7.39 -9.77 5.34
CA GLY A 140 7.73 -8.74 4.39
C GLY A 140 8.37 -7.54 5.05
N VAL A 141 8.95 -6.70 4.21
CA VAL A 141 9.48 -5.37 4.55
C VAL A 141 9.02 -4.35 3.53
N LYS A 142 8.93 -3.09 3.97
CA LYS A 142 8.71 -1.92 3.10
C LYS A 142 9.97 -1.09 3.05
N LEU A 143 10.43 -0.80 1.85
CA LEU A 143 11.59 0.03 1.57
C LEU A 143 11.15 1.35 0.94
N TYR A 144 11.59 2.43 1.53
CA TYR A 144 11.37 3.78 1.01
C TYR A 144 12.71 4.33 0.51
N THR A 145 13.08 3.93 -0.71
CA THR A 145 14.43 4.18 -1.28
C THR A 145 14.82 5.65 -1.39
N ALA A 146 13.83 6.55 -1.35
CA ALA A 146 14.02 8.00 -1.40
C ALA A 146 14.18 8.67 -0.02
N GLU A 147 14.12 7.92 1.09
CA GLU A 147 14.27 8.49 2.42
C GLU A 147 15.62 9.18 2.59
N TRP A 148 15.61 10.38 3.18
CA TRP A 148 16.84 11.10 3.48
C TRP A 148 17.49 10.57 4.75
N LYS A 149 18.82 10.59 4.76
CA LYS A 149 19.62 10.22 5.93
C LYS A 149 20.91 11.05 5.94
N GLY A 150 20.96 12.08 6.77
CA GLY A 150 22.02 13.08 6.75
C GLY A 150 22.13 13.75 5.37
N ASP A 151 23.28 13.64 4.75
CA ASP A 151 23.52 14.19 3.41
C ASP A 151 23.04 13.28 2.26
N SER A 152 22.69 12.02 2.56
CA SER A 152 22.20 11.08 1.55
C SER A 152 20.74 11.37 1.20
N ARG A 153 20.45 11.38 -0.11
CA ARG A 153 19.11 11.66 -0.67
C ARG A 153 18.40 10.42 -1.18
N GLY A 154 18.81 9.26 -0.73
CA GLY A 154 18.25 7.98 -1.12
C GLY A 154 19.33 6.92 -1.30
N TYR A 155 18.89 5.72 -1.70
CA TYR A 155 19.76 4.58 -2.03
C TYR A 155 19.12 3.75 -3.14
N LYS A 156 19.91 2.87 -3.76
CA LYS A 156 19.46 1.91 -4.76
C LYS A 156 19.46 0.50 -4.19
N LEU A 157 18.56 -0.36 -4.67
CA LEU A 157 18.56 -1.77 -4.30
C LEU A 157 19.81 -2.53 -4.82
N SER A 158 20.46 -2.00 -5.84
CA SER A 158 21.73 -2.48 -6.39
C SER A 158 22.97 -1.97 -5.65
N ASP A 159 22.82 -1.18 -4.60
CA ASP A 159 23.97 -0.77 -3.78
C ASP A 159 24.48 -1.97 -2.96
N PRO A 160 25.81 -2.13 -2.79
CA PRO A 160 26.39 -3.31 -2.11
C PRO A 160 25.82 -3.57 -0.71
N TRP A 161 25.50 -2.53 0.04
CA TRP A 161 24.84 -2.68 1.33
C TRP A 161 23.38 -3.12 1.21
N ALA A 162 22.64 -2.63 0.20
CA ALA A 162 21.28 -3.08 -0.04
C ALA A 162 21.22 -4.57 -0.38
N GLU A 163 22.13 -5.06 -1.22
CA GLU A 163 22.25 -6.50 -1.52
C GLU A 163 22.49 -7.34 -0.26
N ARG A 164 23.37 -6.90 0.65
CA ARG A 164 23.61 -7.60 1.93
C ARG A 164 22.35 -7.66 2.80
N TYR A 165 21.51 -6.62 2.80
CA TYR A 165 20.24 -6.64 3.52
C TYR A 165 19.20 -7.54 2.85
N LEU A 166 19.17 -7.59 1.52
CA LEU A 166 18.31 -8.53 0.78
C LEU A 166 18.71 -9.97 1.04
N GLU A 167 20.03 -10.30 1.04
CA GLU A 167 20.52 -11.60 1.47
C GLU A 167 20.11 -11.95 2.91
N ARG A 168 20.18 -11.00 3.82
CA ARG A 168 19.77 -11.21 5.21
C ARG A 168 18.26 -11.45 5.31
N ALA A 169 17.44 -10.68 4.60
CA ALA A 169 16.00 -10.87 4.55
C ALA A 169 15.64 -12.27 4.04
N GLU A 170 16.28 -12.73 2.96
CA GLU A 170 16.07 -14.07 2.42
C GLU A 170 16.42 -15.17 3.43
N LYS A 171 17.58 -15.06 4.12
CA LYS A 171 18.01 -15.98 5.18
C LYS A 171 17.04 -16.01 6.36
N LEU A 172 16.40 -14.90 6.69
CA LEU A 172 15.40 -14.80 7.75
C LEU A 172 14.00 -15.29 7.31
N GLY A 173 13.83 -15.65 6.04
CA GLY A 173 12.53 -16.05 5.49
C GLY A 173 11.56 -14.89 5.25
N ILE A 174 12.07 -13.67 5.21
CA ILE A 174 11.32 -12.47 4.81
C ILE A 174 11.32 -12.42 3.29
N LYS A 175 10.22 -12.85 2.67
CA LYS A 175 10.17 -13.04 1.22
C LYS A 175 9.62 -11.86 0.43
N ASN A 176 8.78 -11.02 1.06
CA ASN A 176 8.05 -9.98 0.35
C ASN A 176 8.72 -8.62 0.58
N ILE A 177 9.30 -8.08 -0.47
CA ILE A 177 10.05 -6.81 -0.46
C ILE A 177 9.20 -5.77 -1.17
N HIS A 178 8.44 -4.98 -0.43
CA HIS A 178 7.70 -3.85 -0.97
C HIS A 178 8.61 -2.65 -1.15
N VAL A 179 8.63 -2.07 -2.33
CA VAL A 179 9.53 -0.96 -2.66
C VAL A 179 8.75 0.20 -3.23
N HIS A 180 8.86 1.37 -2.60
CA HIS A 180 8.25 2.58 -3.14
C HIS A 180 8.99 3.04 -4.39
N LYS A 181 8.36 2.88 -5.55
CA LYS A 181 8.85 3.30 -6.86
C LYS A 181 7.68 3.96 -7.61
N GLY A 182 7.29 5.10 -7.14
CA GLY A 182 6.07 5.74 -7.59
C GLY A 182 6.17 7.24 -7.75
N PRO A 183 5.07 7.96 -7.52
CA PRO A 183 5.06 9.40 -7.64
C PRO A 183 6.12 10.06 -6.78
N THR A 184 6.74 11.10 -7.31
CA THR A 184 7.67 11.92 -6.55
C THR A 184 6.92 12.68 -5.46
N ILE A 185 7.41 12.62 -4.25
CA ILE A 185 6.84 13.29 -3.08
C ILE A 185 7.82 14.39 -2.62
N LEU A 186 7.37 15.63 -2.58
CA LEU A 186 8.17 16.74 -2.07
C LEU A 186 8.53 16.50 -0.58
N PRO A 187 9.79 16.69 -0.14
CA PRO A 187 10.94 17.23 -0.86
C PRO A 187 11.90 16.18 -1.46
N LEU A 188 11.48 14.93 -1.57
CA LEU A 188 12.34 13.80 -1.92
C LEU A 188 12.81 13.84 -3.38
N ASP A 189 13.97 13.26 -3.64
CA ASP A 189 14.58 13.27 -4.96
C ASP A 189 13.90 12.29 -5.92
N ARG A 190 13.58 12.79 -7.12
CA ARG A 190 12.89 12.02 -8.15
C ARG A 190 13.65 10.76 -8.57
N ASP A 191 14.97 10.81 -8.64
CA ASP A 191 15.78 9.70 -9.15
C ASP A 191 15.82 8.51 -8.20
N ALA A 192 15.59 8.75 -6.90
CA ALA A 192 15.47 7.68 -5.91
C ALA A 192 14.17 6.84 -6.04
N PHE A 193 13.19 7.33 -6.81
CA PHE A 193 11.97 6.60 -7.16
C PHE A 193 12.07 5.83 -8.49
N ASP A 194 13.24 5.81 -9.15
CA ASP A 194 13.41 5.08 -10.39
C ASP A 194 13.27 3.57 -10.21
N VAL A 195 12.62 2.90 -11.17
CA VAL A 195 12.37 1.46 -11.13
C VAL A 195 13.55 0.61 -11.61
N ALA A 196 14.56 1.22 -12.22
CA ALA A 196 15.64 0.50 -12.88
C ALA A 196 16.44 -0.44 -11.98
N ASP A 197 16.56 -0.14 -10.69
CA ASP A 197 17.27 -0.98 -9.72
C ASP A 197 16.50 -2.24 -9.31
N ILE A 198 15.19 -2.32 -9.61
CA ILE A 198 14.37 -3.51 -9.41
C ILE A 198 14.84 -4.65 -10.31
N ASP A 199 15.21 -4.37 -11.56
CA ASP A 199 15.69 -5.36 -12.52
C ASP A 199 16.88 -6.14 -11.96
N VAL A 200 17.93 -5.43 -11.54
CA VAL A 200 19.13 -6.04 -10.96
C VAL A 200 18.82 -6.81 -9.67
N ALA A 201 18.01 -6.20 -8.78
CA ALA A 201 17.67 -6.85 -7.51
C ALA A 201 16.83 -8.13 -7.73
N ALA A 202 15.85 -8.09 -8.63
CA ALA A 202 15.02 -9.26 -8.93
C ALA A 202 15.82 -10.40 -9.58
N THR A 203 16.73 -10.08 -10.50
CA THR A 203 17.63 -11.06 -11.12
C THR A 203 18.52 -11.72 -10.08
N ASN A 204 19.11 -10.96 -9.15
CA ASN A 204 20.06 -11.47 -8.16
C ASN A 204 19.39 -12.26 -7.01
N PHE A 205 18.12 -11.97 -6.71
CA PHE A 205 17.40 -12.53 -5.55
C PHE A 205 16.09 -13.20 -5.97
N GLN A 206 16.19 -14.31 -6.73
CA GLN A 206 15.03 -15.06 -7.24
C GLN A 206 14.17 -15.72 -6.14
N GLY A 207 14.68 -15.85 -4.92
CA GLY A 207 13.93 -16.33 -3.75
C GLY A 207 13.07 -15.27 -3.06
N LEU A 208 13.21 -13.98 -3.45
CA LEU A 208 12.45 -12.86 -2.94
C LEU A 208 11.38 -12.41 -3.95
N ASN A 209 10.26 -11.89 -3.46
CA ASN A 209 9.23 -11.25 -4.26
C ASN A 209 9.37 -9.73 -4.12
N PHE A 210 9.52 -9.02 -5.22
CA PHE A 210 9.60 -7.56 -5.24
C PHE A 210 8.24 -6.97 -5.62
N ILE A 211 7.56 -6.35 -4.68
CA ILE A 211 6.30 -5.66 -4.91
C ILE A 211 6.61 -4.18 -5.15
N VAL A 212 6.53 -3.78 -6.42
CA VAL A 212 6.77 -2.39 -6.84
C VAL A 212 5.52 -1.58 -6.57
N GLU A 213 5.57 -0.79 -5.51
CA GLU A 213 4.44 0.03 -5.11
C GLU A 213 4.16 1.14 -6.12
N HIS A 214 2.87 1.39 -6.35
CA HIS A 214 2.38 2.36 -7.31
C HIS A 214 2.72 2.02 -8.76
N CYS A 215 3.08 0.73 -9.03
CA CYS A 215 3.42 0.22 -10.36
C CYS A 215 4.46 1.09 -11.09
N GLY A 216 5.38 1.68 -10.35
CA GLY A 216 6.44 2.54 -10.90
C GLY A 216 5.96 3.87 -11.50
N LEU A 217 4.69 4.25 -11.34
CA LEU A 217 4.15 5.47 -11.95
C LEU A 217 4.98 6.71 -11.60
N PRO A 218 5.23 7.58 -12.58
CA PRO A 218 4.69 7.59 -13.95
C PRO A 218 5.49 6.78 -15.00
N ARG A 219 6.49 5.98 -14.58
CA ARG A 219 7.34 5.17 -15.46
C ARG A 219 6.73 3.78 -15.70
N LEU A 220 5.47 3.76 -16.14
CA LEU A 220 4.70 2.52 -16.31
C LEU A 220 5.34 1.54 -17.28
N ASP A 221 5.82 2.04 -18.42
CA ASP A 221 6.42 1.20 -19.46
C ASP A 221 7.69 0.53 -18.98
N ASP A 222 8.59 1.27 -18.31
CA ASP A 222 9.81 0.73 -17.72
C ASP A 222 9.48 -0.38 -16.70
N PHE A 223 8.49 -0.14 -15.83
CA PHE A 223 8.02 -1.15 -14.88
C PHE A 223 7.47 -2.39 -15.58
N CYS A 224 6.62 -2.21 -16.60
CA CYS A 224 6.02 -3.33 -17.33
C CYS A 224 7.10 -4.20 -18.00
N TRP A 225 8.10 -3.59 -18.63
CA TRP A 225 9.20 -4.32 -19.26
C TRP A 225 10.04 -5.12 -18.25
N ILE A 226 10.33 -4.57 -17.07
CA ILE A 226 11.01 -5.29 -15.98
C ILE A 226 10.13 -6.43 -15.48
N ALA A 227 8.90 -6.13 -15.09
CA ALA A 227 8.01 -7.09 -14.44
C ALA A 227 7.57 -8.25 -15.35
N THR A 228 7.60 -8.07 -16.68
CA THR A 228 7.28 -9.16 -17.63
C THR A 228 8.42 -10.16 -17.73
N GLN A 229 9.68 -9.73 -17.57
CA GLN A 229 10.86 -10.58 -17.62
C GLN A 229 11.13 -11.28 -16.28
N GLU A 230 10.97 -10.53 -15.18
CA GLU A 230 11.25 -11.01 -13.83
C GLU A 230 10.01 -11.69 -13.23
N THR A 231 10.13 -13.02 -13.00
CA THR A 231 9.00 -13.84 -12.51
C THR A 231 8.57 -13.47 -11.09
N ASN A 232 9.46 -12.86 -10.32
CA ASN A 232 9.33 -12.49 -8.92
C ASN A 232 9.03 -10.98 -8.70
N VAL A 233 8.68 -10.24 -9.75
CA VAL A 233 8.27 -8.82 -9.68
C VAL A 233 6.76 -8.70 -9.81
N TYR A 234 6.15 -7.94 -8.90
CA TYR A 234 4.72 -7.70 -8.75
C TYR A 234 4.43 -6.21 -8.72
N GLY A 235 3.20 -5.80 -9.07
CA GLY A 235 2.76 -4.40 -9.02
C GLY A 235 1.73 -4.14 -7.94
N GLY A 236 1.99 -3.16 -7.06
CA GLY A 236 1.04 -2.64 -6.09
C GLY A 236 0.21 -1.51 -6.71
N LEU A 237 -1.12 -1.63 -6.69
CA LEU A 237 -2.04 -0.68 -7.33
C LEU A 237 -2.38 0.55 -6.46
N ALA A 238 -1.82 0.65 -5.25
CA ALA A 238 -1.92 1.87 -4.46
C ALA A 238 -1.54 3.09 -5.31
N VAL A 239 -2.21 4.22 -5.13
CA VAL A 239 -2.12 5.44 -5.97
C VAL A 239 -2.70 5.28 -7.38
N ALA A 240 -2.60 4.12 -8.03
CA ALA A 240 -3.19 3.92 -9.35
C ALA A 240 -4.73 3.92 -9.30
N LEU A 241 -5.31 3.27 -8.30
CA LEU A 241 -6.77 3.12 -8.16
C LEU A 241 -7.55 4.43 -8.05
N PRO A 242 -7.13 5.45 -7.28
CA PRO A 242 -7.86 6.70 -7.16
C PRO A 242 -8.10 7.45 -8.47
N PHE A 243 -7.29 7.19 -9.51
CA PHE A 243 -7.51 7.76 -10.83
C PHE A 243 -8.83 7.33 -11.48
N ILE A 244 -9.44 6.21 -11.05
CA ILE A 244 -10.79 5.80 -11.50
C ILE A 244 -11.77 6.95 -11.37
N GLN A 245 -11.71 7.71 -10.27
CA GLN A 245 -12.67 8.78 -9.98
C GLN A 245 -12.45 10.03 -10.85
N LYS A 246 -11.20 10.46 -11.01
CA LYS A 246 -10.88 11.75 -11.66
C LYS A 246 -10.45 11.62 -13.13
N GLN A 247 -9.78 10.55 -13.45
CA GLN A 247 -9.18 10.31 -14.76
C GLN A 247 -9.39 8.85 -15.20
N PRO A 248 -10.66 8.42 -15.40
CA PRO A 248 -10.95 7.02 -15.69
C PRO A 248 -10.28 6.51 -16.98
N LYS A 249 -10.04 7.38 -17.95
CA LYS A 249 -9.27 7.00 -19.16
C LYS A 249 -7.81 6.73 -18.88
N TYR A 250 -7.20 7.51 -17.96
CA TYR A 250 -5.83 7.27 -17.53
C TYR A 250 -5.74 5.96 -16.74
N PHE A 251 -6.69 5.70 -15.84
CA PHE A 251 -6.75 4.42 -15.15
C PHE A 251 -6.96 3.25 -16.11
N ALA A 252 -7.84 3.37 -17.10
CA ALA A 252 -8.06 2.36 -18.14
C ALA A 252 -6.76 2.04 -18.88
N HIS A 253 -5.99 3.05 -19.26
CA HIS A 253 -4.68 2.87 -19.87
C HIS A 253 -3.71 2.13 -18.91
N VAL A 254 -3.56 2.58 -17.68
CA VAL A 254 -2.65 1.97 -16.71
C VAL A 254 -2.99 0.50 -16.47
N ILE A 255 -4.25 0.19 -16.12
CA ILE A 255 -4.65 -1.17 -15.79
C ILE A 255 -4.60 -2.11 -16.99
N SER A 256 -4.92 -1.62 -18.20
CA SER A 256 -4.82 -2.43 -19.41
C SER A 256 -3.38 -2.79 -19.76
N GLN A 257 -2.44 -1.86 -19.62
CA GLN A 257 -1.02 -2.15 -19.83
C GLN A 257 -0.52 -3.19 -18.80
N LEU A 258 -0.85 -3.00 -17.52
CA LEU A 258 -0.48 -3.95 -16.47
C LEU A 258 -1.06 -5.36 -16.74
N LEU A 259 -2.32 -5.46 -17.13
CA LEU A 259 -2.94 -6.75 -17.45
C LEU A 259 -2.36 -7.40 -18.71
N MET A 260 -2.03 -6.62 -19.73
CA MET A 260 -1.42 -7.10 -20.96
C MET A 260 -0.03 -7.68 -20.71
N TRP A 261 0.81 -6.98 -19.95
CA TRP A 261 2.21 -7.34 -19.73
C TRP A 261 2.41 -8.36 -18.59
N LEU A 262 1.67 -8.22 -17.50
CA LEU A 262 1.87 -9.01 -16.27
C LEU A 262 0.77 -10.05 -16.04
N GLY A 263 -0.41 -9.81 -16.57
CA GLY A 263 -1.61 -10.56 -16.21
C GLY A 263 -2.12 -10.20 -14.80
N PRO A 264 -3.29 -10.72 -14.40
CA PRO A 264 -3.90 -10.40 -13.12
C PRO A 264 -3.18 -11.05 -11.92
N ASP A 265 -2.36 -12.08 -12.12
CA ASP A 265 -1.71 -12.85 -11.05
C ASP A 265 -0.53 -12.11 -10.38
N LYS A 266 -0.04 -11.04 -10.98
CA LYS A 266 1.08 -10.23 -10.48
C LYS A 266 0.66 -8.86 -9.95
N LEU A 267 -0.63 -8.58 -9.80
CA LEU A 267 -1.14 -7.31 -9.33
C LEU A 267 -1.76 -7.44 -7.93
N LEU A 268 -1.49 -6.47 -7.07
CA LEU A 268 -2.01 -6.41 -5.71
C LEU A 268 -2.81 -5.13 -5.51
N TYR A 269 -3.98 -5.26 -4.89
CA TYR A 269 -4.75 -4.15 -4.37
C TYR A 269 -4.01 -3.48 -3.20
N GLY A 270 -4.13 -2.16 -3.11
CA GLY A 270 -3.73 -1.33 -1.99
C GLY A 270 -4.51 -0.02 -2.02
N SER A 271 -5.08 0.38 -0.90
CA SER A 271 -5.81 1.65 -0.79
C SER A 271 -4.89 2.87 -0.65
N ASP A 272 -3.69 2.66 -0.13
CA ASP A 272 -2.82 3.72 0.38
C ASP A 272 -3.49 4.52 1.53
N TYR A 273 -4.19 3.76 2.40
CA TYR A 273 -4.80 4.33 3.59
C TYR A 273 -3.70 4.94 4.50
N GLY A 274 -3.74 6.10 4.98
CA GLY A 274 -4.76 7.16 5.15
C GLY A 274 -4.79 8.24 4.06
N ILE A 275 -4.23 8.02 2.82
CA ILE A 275 -4.49 8.99 1.77
C ILE A 275 -5.92 8.78 1.26
N TRP A 276 -6.34 7.53 1.06
CA TRP A 276 -7.69 7.19 0.62
C TRP A 276 -8.31 6.08 1.47
N THR A 277 -9.63 6.11 1.59
CA THR A 277 -10.39 5.06 2.29
C THR A 277 -10.78 3.93 1.32
N PRO A 278 -10.73 2.65 1.78
CA PRO A 278 -10.99 1.50 0.90
C PRO A 278 -12.45 1.40 0.43
N ASP A 279 -13.42 1.93 1.17
CA ASP A 279 -14.84 1.76 0.86
C ASP A 279 -15.19 2.23 -0.56
N TRP A 280 -14.85 3.46 -0.89
CA TRP A 280 -15.15 3.99 -2.22
C TRP A 280 -14.22 3.45 -3.31
N LEU A 281 -12.94 3.14 -2.96
CA LEU A 281 -11.98 2.60 -3.92
C LEU A 281 -12.38 1.22 -4.41
N VAL A 282 -12.74 0.31 -3.50
CA VAL A 282 -13.16 -1.05 -3.86
C VAL A 282 -14.47 -1.01 -4.64
N LYS A 283 -15.45 -0.18 -4.22
CA LYS A 283 -16.71 -0.01 -4.98
C LYS A 283 -16.44 0.49 -6.39
N ALA A 284 -15.59 1.51 -6.54
CA ALA A 284 -15.24 2.06 -7.85
C ALA A 284 -14.51 1.01 -8.72
N PHE A 285 -13.56 0.26 -8.14
CA PHE A 285 -12.83 -0.79 -8.87
C PHE A 285 -13.73 -1.95 -9.28
N MET A 286 -14.64 -2.38 -8.40
CA MET A 286 -15.60 -3.44 -8.72
C MET A 286 -16.58 -3.03 -9.82
N ALA A 287 -17.00 -1.77 -9.85
CA ALA A 287 -17.89 -1.22 -10.87
C ALA A 287 -17.16 -0.85 -12.18
N PHE A 288 -15.83 -0.73 -12.15
CA PHE A 288 -15.06 -0.33 -13.34
C PHE A 288 -15.04 -1.44 -14.39
N GLU A 289 -15.32 -1.07 -15.63
CA GLU A 289 -15.19 -1.93 -16.82
C GLU A 289 -14.17 -1.31 -17.78
N LEU A 290 -13.32 -2.14 -18.36
CA LEU A 290 -12.41 -1.67 -19.40
C LEU A 290 -13.22 -1.21 -20.61
N PRO A 291 -12.93 -0.01 -21.17
CA PRO A 291 -13.49 0.40 -22.45
C PRO A 291 -13.21 -0.65 -23.53
N GLU A 292 -14.22 -0.94 -24.36
CA GLU A 292 -14.17 -2.03 -25.33
C GLU A 292 -13.04 -1.87 -26.37
N ASP A 293 -12.77 -0.63 -26.77
CA ASP A 293 -11.68 -0.27 -27.68
C ASP A 293 -10.32 -0.60 -27.06
N ILE A 294 -10.09 -0.22 -25.81
CA ILE A 294 -8.85 -0.51 -25.07
C ILE A 294 -8.70 -2.02 -24.85
N ALA A 295 -9.77 -2.72 -24.44
CA ALA A 295 -9.73 -4.16 -24.24
C ALA A 295 -9.40 -4.92 -25.54
N LYS A 296 -9.92 -4.48 -26.69
CA LYS A 296 -9.59 -5.06 -27.99
C LYS A 296 -8.17 -4.77 -28.43
N GLU A 297 -7.68 -3.56 -28.19
CA GLU A 297 -6.31 -3.16 -28.56
C GLU A 297 -5.26 -3.93 -27.76
N THR A 298 -5.45 -4.06 -26.47
CA THR A 298 -4.46 -4.63 -25.54
C THR A 298 -4.65 -6.13 -25.30
N GLY A 299 -5.84 -6.68 -25.57
CA GLY A 299 -6.21 -8.03 -25.16
C GLY A 299 -6.39 -8.19 -23.63
N ALA A 300 -6.38 -7.09 -22.89
CA ALA A 300 -6.52 -7.12 -21.45
C ALA A 300 -7.94 -7.54 -21.00
N VAL A 301 -8.01 -8.40 -19.98
CA VAL A 301 -9.27 -8.87 -19.40
C VAL A 301 -9.32 -8.49 -17.93
N LEU A 302 -10.31 -7.69 -17.55
CA LEU A 302 -10.58 -7.30 -16.15
C LEU A 302 -11.97 -7.81 -15.73
N ASP A 303 -12.14 -9.12 -15.76
CA ASP A 303 -13.35 -9.79 -15.29
C ASP A 303 -13.37 -9.98 -13.75
N LEU A 304 -14.41 -10.61 -13.24
CA LEU A 304 -14.55 -10.84 -11.81
C LEU A 304 -13.40 -11.69 -11.22
N GLU A 305 -12.91 -12.69 -11.97
CA GLU A 305 -11.80 -13.53 -11.51
C GLU A 305 -10.49 -12.75 -11.43
N ALA A 306 -10.22 -11.88 -12.40
CA ALA A 306 -9.07 -10.97 -12.34
C ALA A 306 -9.20 -10.01 -11.14
N LYS A 307 -10.37 -9.44 -10.88
CA LYS A 307 -10.63 -8.57 -9.73
C LYS A 307 -10.43 -9.29 -8.40
N LYS A 308 -10.89 -10.54 -8.24
CA LYS A 308 -10.65 -11.35 -7.04
C LYS A 308 -9.17 -11.60 -6.78
N LYS A 309 -8.41 -11.95 -7.82
CA LYS A 309 -6.96 -12.14 -7.73
C LYS A 309 -6.30 -10.87 -7.20
N ILE A 310 -6.60 -9.74 -7.80
CA ILE A 310 -6.04 -8.43 -7.44
C ILE A 310 -6.43 -8.02 -6.02
N LEU A 311 -7.72 -8.16 -5.65
CA LEU A 311 -8.23 -7.69 -4.36
C LEU A 311 -7.76 -8.51 -3.16
N GLY A 312 -7.39 -9.79 -3.34
CA GLY A 312 -7.01 -10.58 -2.17
C GLY A 312 -6.22 -11.86 -2.44
N LEU A 313 -6.53 -12.63 -3.49
CA LEU A 313 -5.92 -13.94 -3.70
C LEU A 313 -4.41 -13.89 -3.91
N ASN A 314 -3.91 -12.87 -4.61
CA ASN A 314 -2.47 -12.70 -4.84
C ASN A 314 -1.74 -12.35 -3.54
N ALA A 315 -2.25 -11.41 -2.76
CA ALA A 315 -1.69 -11.08 -1.45
C ALA A 315 -1.73 -12.28 -0.51
N ALA A 316 -2.83 -13.04 -0.48
CA ALA A 316 -2.95 -14.26 0.31
C ALA A 316 -1.87 -15.30 -0.08
N LYS A 317 -1.64 -15.50 -1.37
CA LYS A 317 -0.60 -16.40 -1.89
C LYS A 317 0.81 -15.95 -1.44
N LEU A 318 1.15 -14.67 -1.61
CA LEU A 318 2.47 -14.13 -1.26
C LEU A 318 2.76 -14.21 0.25
N TYR A 319 1.75 -13.98 1.08
CA TYR A 319 1.89 -14.00 2.54
C TYR A 319 1.57 -15.37 3.18
N GLY A 320 1.18 -16.35 2.38
CA GLY A 320 0.87 -17.72 2.86
C GLY A 320 -0.37 -17.76 3.75
N ILE A 321 -1.43 -17.00 3.38
CA ILE A 321 -2.68 -16.92 4.12
C ILE A 321 -3.65 -17.98 3.60
N ASP A 322 -4.11 -18.86 4.47
CA ASP A 322 -5.26 -19.72 4.23
C ASP A 322 -6.55 -18.90 4.45
N ILE A 323 -7.17 -18.49 3.33
CA ILE A 323 -8.35 -17.62 3.35
C ILE A 323 -9.51 -18.29 4.12
N GLU A 324 -9.74 -19.60 3.97
CA GLU A 324 -10.84 -20.28 4.64
C GLU A 324 -10.59 -20.40 6.16
N ALA A 325 -9.35 -20.61 6.56
CA ALA A 325 -8.98 -20.55 7.97
C ALA A 325 -9.15 -19.12 8.52
N GLN A 326 -8.74 -18.11 7.74
CA GLN A 326 -8.86 -16.71 8.13
C GLN A 326 -10.32 -16.24 8.26
N LYS A 327 -11.19 -16.64 7.35
CA LYS A 327 -12.64 -16.38 7.44
C LYS A 327 -13.22 -16.91 8.76
N ARG A 328 -12.83 -18.12 9.18
CA ARG A 328 -13.27 -18.71 10.46
C ARG A 328 -12.79 -17.89 11.67
N LEU A 329 -11.59 -17.36 11.62
CA LEU A 329 -11.06 -16.50 12.70
C LEU A 329 -11.78 -15.14 12.78
N LEU A 330 -12.23 -14.61 11.64
CA LEU A 330 -12.92 -13.33 11.55
C LEU A 330 -14.43 -13.41 11.79
N ALA A 331 -15.04 -14.58 11.68
CA ALA A 331 -16.49 -14.76 11.83
C ALA A 331 -17.07 -14.22 13.16
N PRO A 332 -16.43 -14.39 14.33
CA PRO A 332 -16.92 -13.82 15.58
C PRO A 332 -16.96 -12.29 15.59
N GLU A 333 -15.98 -11.64 14.94
CA GLU A 333 -15.90 -10.19 14.87
C GLU A 333 -16.98 -9.60 13.94
N GLN A 334 -17.35 -10.33 12.90
CA GLN A 334 -18.39 -9.94 11.93
C GLN A 334 -19.81 -10.14 12.48
N ALA A 335 -19.99 -10.96 13.51
CA ALA A 335 -21.28 -11.23 14.15
C ALA A 335 -21.74 -10.11 15.09
N VAL A 336 -20.89 -9.16 15.44
CA VAL A 336 -21.29 -7.97 16.20
C VAL A 336 -22.12 -7.07 15.27
N PRO A 337 -23.37 -6.71 15.64
CA PRO A 337 -24.19 -5.83 14.82
C PRO A 337 -23.45 -4.52 14.55
N ARG A 338 -23.30 -4.16 13.28
CA ARG A 338 -22.77 -2.85 12.89
C ARG A 338 -23.79 -1.80 13.31
N GLU A 339 -23.48 -0.96 14.28
CA GLU A 339 -24.28 0.23 14.50
C GLU A 339 -24.13 1.11 13.23
N PRO A 340 -25.24 1.54 12.61
CA PRO A 340 -25.14 2.44 11.47
C PRO A 340 -24.42 3.69 11.94
N SER A 341 -23.32 4.05 11.26
CA SER A 341 -22.70 5.38 11.43
C SER A 341 -23.81 6.40 11.32
N SER A 342 -23.94 7.29 12.30
CA SER A 342 -24.92 8.36 12.31
C SER A 342 -24.61 9.28 11.11
N ASN A 343 -25.22 8.98 9.97
CA ASN A 343 -25.30 9.91 8.85
C ASN A 343 -26.07 11.14 9.35
N VAL A 344 -25.34 12.17 9.72
CA VAL A 344 -25.88 13.51 9.83
C VAL A 344 -26.35 13.87 8.42
N THR A 345 -27.63 13.71 8.18
CA THR A 345 -28.28 14.08 6.93
C THR A 345 -28.12 15.58 6.74
N LEU A 346 -27.68 16.00 5.55
CA LEU A 346 -27.52 17.40 5.11
C LEU A 346 -28.79 18.28 5.24
N GLN A 347 -29.88 17.75 5.78
CA GLN A 347 -31.11 18.53 6.06
C GLN A 347 -31.06 19.37 7.34
N GLN A 348 -30.11 19.12 8.25
CA GLN A 348 -30.03 19.89 9.50
C GLN A 348 -29.11 21.13 9.41
N VAL A 349 -28.41 21.33 8.31
CA VAL A 349 -27.55 22.52 8.11
C VAL A 349 -28.29 23.66 7.42
N ALA A 350 -29.46 23.43 6.83
CA ALA A 350 -30.25 24.45 6.12
C ALA A 350 -31.23 25.25 7.02
N GLU A 351 -31.38 24.86 8.29
CA GLU A 351 -32.28 25.58 9.24
C GLU A 351 -31.53 26.43 10.28
N ALA A 352 -30.20 26.57 10.16
CA ALA A 352 -29.38 27.38 11.07
C ALA A 352 -28.55 28.48 10.36
N SER A 353 -29.01 28.97 9.19
CA SER A 353 -28.43 30.15 8.52
C SER A 353 -29.45 31.24 8.29
#